data_74aa4a94d17e839fb27d824c75e02766
#
_entry.id   74aa4a94d17e839fb27d824c75e02766
#
_cell.length_a   1.000
_cell.length_b   1.000
_cell.length_c   1.000
_cell.angle_alpha   90.00
_cell.angle_beta   90.00
_cell.angle_gamma   90.00
#
_symmetry.space_group_name_H-M   'P 1'
#
loop_
_entity.id
_entity.type
_entity.pdbx_description
1 polymer ?
#
loop_
_entity_poly.entity_id
_entity_poly.type
_entity_poly.pdbx_seq_one_letter_code
_entity_poly.pdbx_strand_id
1 'polypeptide(L)'
;MATADLTVIGLGNSELDDYAQAAAAEQGRSLRPDAEPEKGFYYRSDHFNFAKQGVPALDPDSGVEYVGKPADWGAKKRDEYTEKDYHKVSDEIKPDWDLTGAVDDAQLLTMIGYRVAQADKYPEWKAGSEFKIKRDEMMKGTSSRSSMP
;
A
#
# COMPACT_ATOMS: atom_id res chain seq x y z
N MET A 1 -8.71 7.49 -14.24
CA MET A 1 -7.97 8.79 -14.29
C MET A 1 -6.70 8.67 -13.48
N ALA A 2 -5.57 9.23 -13.97
CA ALA A 2 -4.29 9.22 -13.30
C ALA A 2 -4.26 10.17 -12.08
N THR A 3 -3.49 9.80 -11.05
CA THR A 3 -3.23 10.62 -9.85
C THR A 3 -1.76 11.02 -9.78
N ALA A 4 -1.47 12.18 -9.21
CA ALA A 4 -0.11 12.66 -8.95
C ALA A 4 0.48 12.08 -7.65
N ASP A 5 -0.30 11.36 -6.90
CA ASP A 5 0.07 10.74 -5.63
C ASP A 5 -0.44 9.30 -5.52
N LEU A 6 0.04 8.60 -4.50
CA LEU A 6 -0.44 7.30 -4.03
C LEU A 6 -0.56 7.36 -2.52
N THR A 7 -1.68 6.96 -1.97
CA THR A 7 -1.84 6.84 -0.51
C THR A 7 -1.24 5.51 -0.06
N VAL A 8 -0.48 5.52 1.04
CA VAL A 8 0.00 4.29 1.70
C VAL A 8 -0.52 4.27 3.12
N ILE A 9 -1.36 3.30 3.40
CA ILE A 9 -1.89 3.08 4.73
C ILE A 9 -0.78 2.48 5.59
N GLY A 10 -0.42 3.17 6.67
CA GLY A 10 0.73 2.78 7.51
C GLY A 10 2.10 3.20 6.97
N LEU A 11 2.16 4.24 6.14
CA LEU A 11 3.42 4.80 5.63
C LEU A 11 4.40 5.10 6.76
N GLY A 12 5.64 4.64 6.61
CA GLY A 12 6.71 4.81 7.61
C GLY A 12 7.00 3.54 8.42
N ASN A 13 6.23 2.46 8.25
CA ASN A 13 6.35 1.26 9.05
C ASN A 13 7.40 0.26 8.56
N SER A 14 7.65 0.15 7.26
CA SER A 14 8.54 -0.87 6.71
C SER A 14 9.45 -0.35 5.60
N GLU A 15 10.48 -1.15 5.23
CA GLU A 15 11.34 -0.87 4.08
C GLU A 15 10.59 -1.00 2.74
N LEU A 16 9.40 -1.59 2.72
CA LEU A 16 8.55 -1.62 1.53
C LEU A 16 8.13 -0.22 1.09
N ASP A 17 8.06 0.73 2.02
CA ASP A 17 7.81 2.14 1.72
C ASP A 17 8.92 2.75 0.85
N ASP A 18 10.16 2.31 1.02
CA ASP A 18 11.30 2.81 0.26
C ASP A 18 11.24 2.29 -1.19
N TYR A 19 10.80 1.03 -1.39
CA TYR A 19 10.50 0.47 -2.72
C TYR A 19 9.34 1.21 -3.38
N ALA A 20 8.28 1.48 -2.62
CA ALA A 20 7.11 2.22 -3.11
C ALA A 20 7.47 3.65 -3.50
N GLN A 21 8.29 4.34 -2.68
CA GLN A 21 8.75 5.70 -2.97
C GLN A 21 9.57 5.74 -4.26
N ALA A 22 10.49 4.79 -4.46
CA ALA A 22 11.30 4.72 -5.66
C ALA A 22 10.43 4.44 -6.91
N ALA A 23 9.47 3.51 -6.82
CA ALA A 23 8.57 3.20 -7.93
C ALA A 23 7.63 4.37 -8.27
N ALA A 24 7.08 5.05 -7.26
CA ALA A 24 6.24 6.22 -7.46
C ALA A 24 7.00 7.37 -8.12
N ALA A 25 8.24 7.62 -7.69
CA ALA A 25 9.09 8.66 -8.28
C ALA A 25 9.36 8.43 -9.78
N GLU A 26 9.50 7.18 -10.22
CA GLU A 26 9.68 6.85 -11.66
C GLU A 26 8.43 7.15 -12.48
N GLN A 27 7.25 7.14 -11.87
CA GLN A 27 6.00 7.57 -12.50
C GLN A 27 5.74 9.08 -12.31
N GLY A 28 6.65 9.82 -11.68
CA GLY A 28 6.45 11.24 -11.34
C GLY A 28 5.39 11.47 -10.25
N ARG A 29 5.13 10.45 -9.43
CA ARG A 29 4.15 10.46 -8.34
C ARG A 29 4.84 10.56 -6.98
N SER A 30 4.10 11.00 -5.97
CA SER A 30 4.55 11.05 -4.57
C SER A 30 3.75 10.09 -3.69
N LEU A 31 4.35 9.62 -2.59
CA LEU A 31 3.60 8.90 -1.57
C LEU A 31 2.98 9.87 -0.57
N ARG A 32 1.79 9.53 -0.09
CA ARG A 32 1.10 10.22 1.01
C ARG A 32 0.70 9.23 2.09
N PRO A 33 0.74 9.63 3.35
CA PRO A 33 0.16 8.83 4.43
C PRO A 33 -1.37 8.84 4.33
N ASP A 34 -2.00 7.89 5.03
CA ASP A 34 -3.43 7.92 5.32
C ASP A 34 -3.79 9.26 5.99
N ALA A 35 -4.80 9.94 5.46
CA ALA A 35 -5.29 11.20 6.00
C ALA A 35 -6.14 11.04 7.27
N GLU A 36 -6.63 9.81 7.54
CA GLU A 36 -7.57 9.49 8.61
C GLU A 36 -7.13 8.25 9.40
N PRO A 37 -5.88 8.21 9.92
CA PRO A 37 -5.33 7.03 10.59
C PRO A 37 -6.11 6.62 11.84
N GLU A 38 -6.86 7.56 12.45
CA GLU A 38 -7.74 7.30 13.59
C GLU A 38 -8.92 6.39 13.25
N LYS A 39 -9.26 6.25 11.96
CA LYS A 39 -10.28 5.30 11.48
C LYS A 39 -9.78 3.85 11.50
N GLY A 40 -8.48 3.65 11.68
CA GLY A 40 -7.86 2.34 11.85
C GLY A 40 -7.93 1.44 10.60
N PHE A 41 -7.87 2.00 9.40
CA PHE A 41 -7.90 1.24 8.14
C PHE A 41 -6.79 0.19 8.09
N TYR A 42 -5.59 0.52 8.59
CA TYR A 42 -4.47 -0.41 8.67
C TYR A 42 -4.82 -1.75 9.33
N TYR A 43 -5.64 -1.73 10.38
CA TYR A 43 -5.99 -2.91 11.19
C TYR A 43 -7.22 -3.67 10.67
N ARG A 44 -7.83 -3.21 9.57
CA ARG A 44 -9.10 -3.73 9.05
C ARG A 44 -8.97 -4.37 7.67
N SER A 45 -7.77 -4.38 7.10
CA SER A 45 -7.44 -4.95 5.80
C SER A 45 -6.65 -6.25 5.95
N ASP A 46 -6.61 -7.06 4.92
CA ASP A 46 -6.06 -8.43 4.93
C ASP A 46 -4.55 -8.48 5.21
N HIS A 47 -3.80 -7.45 4.78
CA HIS A 47 -2.36 -7.33 5.03
C HIS A 47 -2.01 -7.38 6.51
N PHE A 48 -2.91 -6.89 7.38
CA PHE A 48 -2.71 -6.88 8.83
C PHE A 48 -2.50 -8.28 9.42
N ASN A 49 -3.14 -9.31 8.84
CA ASN A 49 -2.95 -10.69 9.30
C ASN A 49 -1.52 -11.18 9.07
N PHE A 50 -0.87 -10.74 8.01
CA PHE A 50 0.55 -10.99 7.76
C PHE A 50 1.45 -10.16 8.68
N ALA A 51 1.12 -8.89 8.87
CA ALA A 51 1.86 -7.98 9.77
C ALA A 51 1.91 -8.53 11.21
N LYS A 52 0.81 -9.03 11.74
CA LYS A 52 0.75 -9.71 13.05
C LYS A 52 1.70 -10.90 13.18
N GLN A 53 2.06 -11.54 12.08
CA GLN A 53 3.04 -12.63 12.06
C GLN A 53 4.48 -12.14 11.82
N GLY A 54 4.70 -10.83 11.75
CA GLY A 54 6.01 -10.22 11.55
C GLY A 54 6.40 -10.09 10.07
N VAL A 55 5.51 -10.36 9.14
CA VAL A 55 5.77 -10.18 7.70
C VAL A 55 5.53 -8.72 7.32
N PRO A 56 6.55 -7.98 6.84
CA PRO A 56 6.34 -6.63 6.33
C PRO A 56 5.29 -6.62 5.22
N ALA A 57 4.37 -5.68 5.30
CA ALA A 57 3.29 -5.56 4.36
C ALA A 57 3.13 -4.09 3.93
N LEU A 58 2.75 -3.89 2.67
CA LEU A 58 2.43 -2.59 2.08
C LEU A 58 0.96 -2.58 1.72
N ASP A 59 0.24 -1.55 2.17
CA ASP A 59 -1.18 -1.35 1.87
C ASP A 59 -1.38 -0.05 1.08
N PRO A 60 -1.18 -0.08 -0.25
CA PRO A 60 -1.39 1.08 -1.10
C PRO A 60 -2.86 1.24 -1.45
N ASP A 61 -3.34 2.45 -1.33
CA ASP A 61 -4.65 2.90 -1.79
C ASP A 61 -4.48 3.95 -2.90
N SER A 62 -5.52 4.17 -3.68
CA SER A 62 -5.50 5.15 -4.76
C SER A 62 -5.14 6.54 -4.25
N GLY A 63 -4.44 7.31 -5.08
CA GLY A 63 -4.16 8.72 -4.81
C GLY A 63 -5.43 9.57 -4.79
N VAL A 64 -5.32 10.74 -4.21
CA VAL A 64 -6.43 11.71 -4.10
C VAL A 64 -6.21 12.96 -4.95
N GLU A 65 -4.99 13.20 -5.42
CA GLU A 65 -4.65 14.31 -6.32
C GLU A 65 -4.78 13.89 -7.78
N TYR A 66 -5.97 14.03 -8.34
CA TYR A 66 -6.23 13.70 -9.73
C TYR A 66 -5.66 14.75 -10.69
N VAL A 67 -4.88 14.31 -11.68
CA VAL A 67 -4.25 15.19 -12.65
C VAL A 67 -5.32 16.01 -13.41
N GLY A 68 -5.15 17.35 -13.39
CA GLY A 68 -6.08 18.28 -14.06
C GLY A 68 -7.42 18.49 -13.35
N LYS A 69 -7.54 18.06 -12.08
CA LYS A 69 -8.72 18.28 -11.26
C LYS A 69 -8.42 19.21 -10.07
N PRO A 70 -9.45 19.86 -9.49
CA PRO A 70 -9.29 20.58 -8.23
C PRO A 70 -8.78 19.69 -7.10
N ALA A 71 -8.06 20.25 -6.12
CA ALA A 71 -7.43 19.50 -5.02
C ALA A 71 -8.42 18.68 -4.16
N ASP A 72 -9.67 19.11 -4.07
CA ASP A 72 -10.73 18.44 -3.30
C ASP A 72 -11.55 17.42 -4.12
N TRP A 73 -11.25 17.31 -5.42
CA TRP A 73 -12.05 16.48 -6.33
C TRP A 73 -12.00 14.99 -5.98
N GLY A 74 -10.80 14.47 -5.69
CA GLY A 74 -10.61 13.06 -5.34
C GLY A 74 -11.30 12.67 -4.04
N ALA A 75 -11.16 13.52 -3.00
CA ALA A 75 -11.85 13.30 -1.73
C ALA A 75 -13.37 13.28 -1.92
N LYS A 76 -13.93 14.25 -2.66
CA LYS A 76 -15.36 14.29 -2.97
C LYS A 76 -15.83 13.06 -3.73
N LYS A 77 -15.04 12.55 -4.67
CA LYS A 77 -15.38 11.33 -5.43
C LYS A 77 -15.34 10.07 -4.59
N ARG A 78 -14.38 9.96 -3.68
CA ARG A 78 -14.32 8.87 -2.71
C ARG A 78 -15.53 8.88 -1.77
N ASP A 79 -15.88 10.06 -1.24
CA ASP A 79 -17.04 10.21 -0.37
C ASP A 79 -18.33 9.85 -1.11
N GLU A 80 -18.50 10.32 -2.35
CA GLU A 80 -19.64 9.99 -3.22
C GLU A 80 -19.75 8.49 -3.47
N TYR A 81 -18.64 7.81 -3.80
CA TYR A 81 -18.59 6.36 -3.98
C TYR A 81 -18.95 5.62 -2.69
N THR A 82 -18.37 6.03 -1.56
CA THR A 82 -18.63 5.41 -0.26
C THR A 82 -20.10 5.54 0.14
N GLU A 83 -20.72 6.68 -0.13
CA GLU A 83 -22.13 6.91 0.17
C GLU A 83 -23.06 6.13 -0.76
N LYS A 84 -22.77 6.04 -2.06
CA LYS A 84 -23.71 5.56 -3.07
C LYS A 84 -23.51 4.10 -3.45
N ASP A 85 -22.27 3.64 -3.58
CA ASP A 85 -21.95 2.38 -4.23
C ASP A 85 -21.21 1.38 -3.34
N TYR A 86 -20.32 1.83 -2.45
CA TYR A 86 -19.45 0.96 -1.64
C TYR A 86 -20.25 -0.09 -0.83
N HIS A 87 -19.95 -1.36 -1.07
CA HIS A 87 -20.63 -2.53 -0.48
C HIS A 87 -22.14 -2.61 -0.80
N LYS A 88 -22.59 -2.07 -1.93
CA LYS A 88 -23.97 -2.12 -2.40
C LYS A 88 -24.07 -2.83 -3.76
N VAL A 89 -25.28 -3.22 -4.12
CA VAL A 89 -25.58 -3.86 -5.42
C VAL A 89 -25.32 -2.94 -6.62
N SER A 90 -25.21 -1.63 -6.40
CA SER A 90 -24.90 -0.62 -7.42
C SER A 90 -23.39 -0.51 -7.72
N ASP A 91 -22.54 -1.23 -6.96
CA ASP A 91 -21.08 -1.27 -7.19
C ASP A 91 -20.76 -2.22 -8.35
N GLU A 92 -21.06 -1.74 -9.54
CA GLU A 92 -20.89 -2.48 -10.79
C GLU A 92 -19.91 -1.75 -11.72
N ILE A 93 -19.23 -2.50 -12.61
CA ILE A 93 -18.39 -1.92 -13.66
C ILE A 93 -19.24 -1.05 -14.58
N LYS A 94 -18.84 0.21 -14.75
CA LYS A 94 -19.52 1.17 -15.61
C LYS A 94 -18.72 1.37 -16.90
N PRO A 95 -19.40 1.48 -18.06
CA PRO A 95 -18.72 1.54 -19.37
C PRO A 95 -17.91 2.84 -19.60
N ASP A 96 -18.14 3.86 -18.80
CA ASP A 96 -17.47 5.16 -18.85
C ASP A 96 -16.30 5.31 -17.85
N TRP A 97 -15.90 4.22 -17.18
CA TRP A 97 -14.77 4.25 -16.26
C TRP A 97 -13.46 4.53 -17.00
N ASP A 98 -12.74 5.54 -16.56
CA ASP A 98 -11.37 5.80 -16.96
C ASP A 98 -10.41 5.01 -16.04
N LEU A 99 -9.88 3.91 -16.55
CA LEU A 99 -9.00 3.00 -15.82
C LEU A 99 -7.51 3.37 -15.90
N THR A 100 -7.14 4.51 -16.49
CA THR A 100 -5.71 4.89 -16.61
C THR A 100 -5.00 4.89 -15.27
N GLY A 101 -5.58 5.46 -14.22
CA GLY A 101 -4.98 5.44 -12.87
C GLY A 101 -4.82 4.03 -12.31
N ALA A 102 -5.79 3.14 -12.52
CA ALA A 102 -5.68 1.75 -12.09
C ALA A 102 -4.56 1.00 -12.81
N VAL A 103 -4.30 1.32 -14.09
CA VAL A 103 -3.17 0.76 -14.84
C VAL A 103 -1.85 1.27 -14.27
N ASP A 104 -1.74 2.56 -13.96
CA ASP A 104 -0.55 3.16 -13.37
C ASP A 104 -0.25 2.52 -11.99
N ASP A 105 -1.27 2.33 -11.16
CA ASP A 105 -1.16 1.67 -9.86
C ASP A 105 -0.72 0.20 -10.01
N ALA A 106 -1.30 -0.55 -10.94
CA ALA A 106 -0.93 -1.94 -11.20
C ALA A 106 0.53 -2.07 -11.68
N GLN A 107 0.99 -1.16 -12.53
CA GLN A 107 2.38 -1.10 -12.98
C GLN A 107 3.33 -0.80 -11.81
N LEU A 108 2.98 0.17 -10.95
CA LEU A 108 3.74 0.52 -9.76
C LEU A 108 3.87 -0.67 -8.81
N LEU A 109 2.76 -1.35 -8.50
CA LEU A 109 2.75 -2.51 -7.62
C LEU A 109 3.54 -3.69 -8.21
N THR A 110 3.46 -3.90 -9.52
CA THR A 110 4.25 -4.91 -10.23
C THR A 110 5.75 -4.61 -10.10
N MET A 111 6.15 -3.35 -10.25
CA MET A 111 7.56 -2.92 -10.12
C MET A 111 8.07 -3.10 -8.69
N ILE A 112 7.28 -2.76 -7.68
CA ILE A 112 7.61 -2.99 -6.28
C ILE A 112 7.83 -4.49 -6.03
N GLY A 113 6.85 -5.32 -6.41
CA GLY A 113 6.91 -6.77 -6.23
C GLY A 113 8.12 -7.40 -6.92
N TYR A 114 8.41 -6.98 -8.15
CA TYR A 114 9.58 -7.45 -8.89
C TYR A 114 10.90 -7.08 -8.18
N ARG A 115 11.04 -5.84 -7.72
CA ARG A 115 12.25 -5.39 -7.01
C ARG A 115 12.45 -6.12 -5.70
N VAL A 116 11.37 -6.30 -4.93
CA VAL A 116 11.44 -7.08 -3.68
C VAL A 116 11.84 -8.53 -3.95
N ALA A 117 11.31 -9.14 -5.01
CA ALA A 117 11.65 -10.51 -5.41
C ALA A 117 13.10 -10.67 -5.89
N GLN A 118 13.72 -9.62 -6.42
CA GLN A 118 15.12 -9.60 -6.88
C GLN A 118 16.11 -9.14 -5.80
N ALA A 119 15.62 -8.70 -4.64
CA ALA A 119 16.49 -8.21 -3.58
C ALA A 119 17.22 -9.35 -2.87
N ASP A 120 18.49 -9.12 -2.51
CA ASP A 120 19.32 -10.08 -1.76
C ASP A 120 18.84 -10.30 -0.31
N LYS A 121 18.02 -9.37 0.20
CA LYS A 121 17.51 -9.37 1.56
C LYS A 121 16.01 -9.17 1.58
N TYR A 122 15.35 -9.83 2.50
CA TYR A 122 13.93 -9.57 2.77
C TYR A 122 13.75 -8.17 3.36
N PRO A 123 12.68 -7.46 2.96
CA PRO A 123 12.30 -6.20 3.60
C PRO A 123 12.06 -6.37 5.10
N GLU A 124 12.44 -5.35 5.85
CA GLU A 124 12.30 -5.34 7.30
C GLU A 124 11.30 -4.27 7.79
N TRP A 125 10.82 -4.44 9.01
CA TRP A 125 10.09 -3.36 9.69
C TRP A 125 11.06 -2.29 10.17
N LYS A 126 10.71 -1.03 9.98
CA LYS A 126 11.50 0.10 10.47
C LYS A 126 11.50 0.16 12.01
N ALA A 127 12.49 0.83 12.57
CA ALA A 127 12.56 1.04 14.01
C ALA A 127 11.30 1.76 14.51
N GLY A 128 10.72 1.26 15.61
CA GLY A 128 9.47 1.80 16.18
C GLY A 128 8.18 1.13 15.65
N SER A 129 8.25 0.30 14.62
CA SER A 129 7.10 -0.51 14.22
C SER A 129 6.75 -1.55 15.30
N GLU A 130 5.47 -1.63 15.63
CA GLU A 130 4.94 -2.60 16.61
C GLU A 130 5.15 -4.06 16.19
N PHE A 131 5.31 -4.32 14.89
CA PHE A 131 5.49 -5.66 14.32
C PHE A 131 6.94 -6.12 14.29
N LYS A 132 7.90 -5.24 14.58
CA LYS A 132 9.34 -5.55 14.46
C LYS A 132 9.76 -6.66 15.43
N ILE A 133 9.29 -6.65 16.64
CA ILE A 133 9.63 -7.68 17.63
C ILE A 133 9.23 -9.07 17.12
N LYS A 134 8.02 -9.17 16.55
CA LYS A 134 7.53 -10.43 15.98
C LYS A 134 8.35 -10.90 14.80
N ARG A 135 8.80 -9.96 13.96
CA ARG A 135 9.73 -10.23 12.85
C ARG A 135 11.04 -10.81 13.35
N ASP A 136 11.64 -10.16 14.33
CA ASP A 136 12.93 -10.57 14.89
C ASP A 136 12.86 -11.99 15.49
N GLU A 137 11.75 -12.35 16.16
CA GLU A 137 11.48 -13.70 16.66
C GLU A 137 11.37 -14.74 15.53
N MET A 138 10.60 -14.42 14.48
CA MET A 138 10.39 -15.27 13.33
C MET A 138 11.71 -15.60 12.62
N MET A 139 12.55 -14.58 12.39
CA MET A 139 13.83 -14.74 11.68
C MET A 139 14.84 -15.56 12.50
N LYS A 140 14.87 -15.44 13.83
CA LYS A 140 15.70 -16.29 14.71
C LYS A 140 15.32 -17.77 14.59
N GLY A 141 14.03 -18.08 14.56
CA GLY A 141 13.52 -19.44 14.39
C GLY A 141 13.87 -20.09 13.05
N THR A 142 14.01 -19.29 11.99
CA THR A 142 14.39 -19.75 10.66
C THR A 142 15.89 -20.04 10.57
N SER A 143 16.73 -19.22 11.20
CA SER A 143 18.19 -19.42 11.23
C SER A 143 18.60 -20.72 11.93
N SER A 144 17.88 -21.12 12.99
CA SER A 144 18.16 -22.36 13.73
C SER A 144 17.79 -23.63 12.94
N ARG A 145 16.86 -23.55 11.99
CA ARG A 145 16.50 -24.70 11.13
C ARG A 145 17.45 -24.92 9.96
N SER A 146 18.16 -23.90 9.50
CA SER A 146 19.17 -24.02 8.42
C SER A 146 20.49 -24.62 8.88
N SER A 147 20.71 -24.79 10.18
CA SER A 147 21.94 -25.34 10.77
C SER A 147 21.81 -26.80 11.23
N MET A 148 20.72 -27.49 10.91
CA MET A 148 20.61 -28.93 11.14
C MET A 148 21.21 -29.69 9.95
N PRO A 149 22.14 -30.64 10.19
CA PRO A 149 22.79 -31.42 9.15
C PRO A 149 21.86 -32.38 8.41
#